data_2bc4b0e8376b7651205b5f7d7979b739
#
_entry.id   2bc4b0e8376b7651205b5f7d7979b739
#
_cell.length_a   1.000
_cell.length_b   1.000
_cell.length_c   1.000
_cell.angle_alpha   90.00
_cell.angle_beta   90.00
_cell.angle_gamma   90.00
#
_symmetry.space_group_name_H-M   'P 1'
#
loop_
_entity.id
_entity.type
_entity.pdbx_description
1 polymer ?
#
loop_
_entity_poly.entity_id
_entity_poly.type
_entity_poly.pdbx_seq_one_letter_code
_entity_poly.pdbx_strand_id
1 'polypeptide(L)'
;MKLRASGEDYLETILVLQKKLGMVRSVDVARHMEVSKPSVCHAVATLWDGGFLTMDSDYFLHLTDVGRAVAEKIYERHCFFTE
;
A
#
# COMPACT_ATOMS: atom_id res chain seq x y z
N MET A 1 2.27 -20.02 -0.31
CA MET A 1 1.22 -19.22 -0.94
C MET A 1 0.58 -18.28 0.07
N LYS A 2 0.34 -17.07 -0.38
CA LYS A 2 -0.30 -16.10 0.50
C LYS A 2 -1.82 -16.23 0.43
N LEU A 3 -2.46 -16.38 1.57
CA LEU A 3 -3.89 -16.55 1.61
C LEU A 3 -4.63 -15.22 1.62
N ARG A 4 -4.03 -14.21 2.21
CA ARG A 4 -4.59 -12.86 2.18
C ARG A 4 -3.52 -11.86 2.55
N ALA A 5 -3.73 -10.64 2.09
CA ALA A 5 -2.79 -9.59 2.34
C ALA A 5 -3.13 -8.89 3.66
N SER A 6 -2.12 -8.47 4.37
CA SER A 6 -2.29 -7.70 5.58
C SER A 6 -2.22 -6.21 5.25
N GLY A 7 -2.56 -5.36 6.24
CA GLY A 7 -2.41 -3.92 6.06
C GLY A 7 -0.98 -3.53 5.73
N GLU A 8 -0.03 -4.24 6.32
CA GLU A 8 1.38 -3.95 6.05
C GLU A 8 1.74 -4.24 4.60
N ASP A 9 1.19 -5.33 4.04
CA ASP A 9 1.41 -5.64 2.63
C ASP A 9 0.90 -4.53 1.73
N TYR A 10 -0.26 -3.98 2.06
CA TYR A 10 -0.83 -2.88 1.27
C TYR A 10 0.04 -1.64 1.37
N LEU A 11 0.53 -1.31 2.56
CA LEU A 11 1.40 -0.14 2.73
C LEU A 11 2.68 -0.30 1.94
N GLU A 12 3.29 -1.48 1.99
CA GLU A 12 4.51 -1.72 1.24
C GLU A 12 4.25 -1.62 -0.26
N THR A 13 3.15 -2.19 -0.72
CA THR A 13 2.79 -2.14 -2.13
C THR A 13 2.61 -0.70 -2.61
N ILE A 14 1.93 0.11 -1.82
CA ILE A 14 1.72 1.51 -2.18
C ILE A 14 3.06 2.23 -2.28
N LEU A 15 3.96 1.98 -1.34
CA LEU A 15 5.28 2.61 -1.38
C LEU A 15 6.05 2.20 -2.64
N VAL A 16 6.06 0.90 -2.93
CA VAL A 16 6.77 0.39 -4.12
C VAL A 16 6.20 1.00 -5.38
N LEU A 17 4.88 1.05 -5.48
CA LEU A 17 4.24 1.60 -6.68
C LEU A 17 4.47 3.10 -6.81
N GLN A 18 4.52 3.83 -5.69
CA GLN A 18 4.85 5.24 -5.75
C GLN A 18 6.25 5.46 -6.30
N LYS A 19 7.18 4.59 -5.94
CA LYS A 19 8.55 4.70 -6.45
C LYS A 19 8.60 4.41 -7.95
N LYS A 20 7.74 3.52 -8.43
CA LYS A 20 7.73 3.15 -9.85
C LYS A 20 6.90 4.09 -10.70
N LEU A 21 5.70 4.43 -10.23
CA LEU A 21 4.71 5.13 -11.04
C LEU A 21 4.57 6.60 -10.69
N GLY A 22 5.00 6.98 -9.51
CA GLY A 22 4.83 8.34 -9.02
C GLY A 22 3.48 8.56 -8.37
N MET A 23 2.42 8.02 -8.94
CA MET A 23 1.06 8.16 -8.41
C MET A 23 0.40 6.80 -8.39
N VAL A 24 -0.38 6.53 -7.36
CA VAL A 24 -0.96 5.20 -7.14
C VAL A 24 -2.45 5.33 -6.88
N ARG A 25 -3.24 4.52 -7.57
CA ARG A 25 -4.67 4.40 -7.30
C ARG A 25 -4.97 2.98 -6.82
N SER A 26 -6.19 2.80 -6.31
CA SER A 26 -6.58 1.47 -5.82
C SER A 26 -6.48 0.40 -6.89
N VAL A 27 -6.77 0.76 -8.14
CA VAL A 27 -6.70 -0.21 -9.23
C VAL A 27 -5.26 -0.70 -9.44
N ASP A 28 -4.29 0.18 -9.23
CA ASP A 28 -2.89 -0.20 -9.37
C ASP A 28 -2.50 -1.19 -8.29
N VAL A 29 -2.98 -0.95 -7.07
CA VAL A 29 -2.71 -1.85 -5.95
C VAL A 29 -3.37 -3.21 -6.20
N ALA A 30 -4.62 -3.20 -6.65
CA ALA A 30 -5.34 -4.44 -6.92
C ALA A 30 -4.60 -5.27 -7.96
N ARG A 31 -4.13 -4.62 -9.01
CA ARG A 31 -3.43 -5.32 -10.09
C ARG A 31 -2.09 -5.88 -9.61
N HIS A 32 -1.36 -5.08 -8.85
CA HIS A 32 -0.05 -5.51 -8.37
C HIS A 32 -0.15 -6.69 -7.40
N MET A 33 -1.11 -6.65 -6.51
CA MET A 33 -1.26 -7.67 -5.49
C MET A 33 -2.14 -8.83 -5.94
N GLU A 34 -2.79 -8.70 -7.09
CA GLU A 34 -3.69 -9.72 -7.62
C GLU A 34 -4.82 -10.03 -6.64
N VAL A 35 -5.43 -8.96 -6.14
CA VAL A 35 -6.57 -9.06 -5.26
C VAL A 35 -7.74 -8.30 -5.86
N SER A 36 -8.94 -8.52 -5.35
CA SER A 36 -10.13 -7.86 -5.85
C SER A 36 -10.16 -6.39 -5.45
N LYS A 37 -10.87 -5.58 -6.22
CA LYS A 37 -11.02 -4.17 -5.88
C LYS A 37 -11.73 -3.97 -4.54
N PRO A 38 -12.79 -4.71 -4.22
CA PRO A 38 -13.39 -4.57 -2.89
C PRO A 38 -12.41 -4.83 -1.76
N SER A 39 -11.49 -5.78 -1.92
CA SER A 39 -10.48 -6.05 -0.91
C SER A 39 -9.58 -4.84 -0.72
N VAL A 40 -9.15 -4.23 -1.83
CA VAL A 40 -8.31 -3.04 -1.75
C VAL A 40 -9.07 -1.88 -1.11
N CYS A 41 -10.32 -1.68 -1.51
CA CYS A 41 -11.12 -0.59 -0.94
C CYS A 41 -11.29 -0.75 0.56
N HIS A 42 -11.50 -1.97 1.02
CA HIS A 42 -11.62 -2.25 2.44
C HIS A 42 -10.31 -1.93 3.17
N ALA A 43 -9.19 -2.38 2.60
CA ALA A 43 -7.89 -2.14 3.20
C ALA A 43 -7.56 -0.65 3.23
N VAL A 44 -7.86 0.06 2.14
CA VAL A 44 -7.62 1.49 2.07
C VAL A 44 -8.42 2.21 3.14
N ALA A 45 -9.70 1.84 3.29
CA ALA A 45 -10.54 2.48 4.31
C ALA A 45 -9.98 2.24 5.71
N THR A 46 -9.54 1.03 5.98
CA THR A 46 -8.98 0.68 7.28
C THR A 46 -7.70 1.46 7.55
N LEU A 47 -6.82 1.54 6.57
CA LEU A 47 -5.55 2.24 6.73
C LEU A 47 -5.75 3.75 6.84
N TRP A 48 -6.73 4.27 6.12
CA TRP A 48 -7.06 5.69 6.23
C TRP A 48 -7.57 6.01 7.63
N ASP A 49 -8.47 5.15 8.11
CA ASP A 49 -9.02 5.33 9.45
C ASP A 49 -7.94 5.26 10.51
N GLY A 50 -6.93 4.45 10.28
CA GLY A 50 -5.81 4.31 11.21
C GLY A 50 -4.75 5.40 11.08
N GLY A 51 -4.89 6.31 10.10
CA GLY A 51 -3.96 7.41 9.94
C GLY A 51 -2.72 7.07 9.14
N PHE A 52 -2.74 5.95 8.40
CA PHE A 52 -1.58 5.51 7.64
C PHE A 52 -1.56 6.03 6.20
N LEU A 53 -2.71 6.39 5.66
CA LEU A 53 -2.76 6.93 4.30
C LEU A 53 -3.94 7.88 4.16
N THR A 54 -3.93 8.63 3.06
CA THR A 54 -5.03 9.50 2.67
C THR A 54 -5.28 9.31 1.19
N MET A 55 -6.40 9.88 0.72
CA MET A 55 -6.75 9.81 -0.68
C MET A 55 -7.18 11.22 -1.10
N ASP A 56 -6.68 11.70 -2.24
CA ASP A 56 -7.03 13.02 -2.71
C ASP A 56 -8.31 12.96 -3.55
N SER A 57 -8.72 14.11 -4.09
CA SER A 57 -9.97 14.20 -4.83
C SER A 57 -9.94 13.43 -6.14
N ASP A 58 -8.75 13.09 -6.64
CA ASP A 58 -8.60 12.31 -7.85
C ASP A 58 -8.41 10.84 -7.56
N TYR A 59 -8.58 10.45 -6.30
CA TYR A 59 -8.49 9.07 -5.85
C TYR A 59 -7.07 8.51 -5.88
N PHE A 60 -6.08 9.39 -5.87
CA PHE A 60 -4.70 8.92 -5.70
C PHE A 60 -4.41 8.71 -4.22
N LEU A 61 -3.71 7.63 -3.93
CA LEU A 61 -3.37 7.25 -2.57
C LEU A 61 -2.06 7.90 -2.15
N HIS A 62 -2.04 8.41 -0.93
CA HIS A 62 -0.84 9.06 -0.39
C HIS A 62 -0.55 8.50 0.99
N LEU A 63 0.70 8.16 1.24
CA LEU A 63 1.12 7.70 2.56
C LEU A 63 1.30 8.92 3.46
N THR A 64 0.79 8.81 4.69
CA THR A 64 1.09 9.82 5.71
C THR A 64 2.51 9.58 6.21
N ASP A 65 3.00 10.47 7.05
CA ASP A 65 4.34 10.28 7.64
C ASP A 65 4.41 8.94 8.38
N VAL A 66 3.36 8.62 9.13
CA VAL A 66 3.31 7.36 9.87
C VAL A 66 3.26 6.18 8.90
N GLY A 67 2.40 6.26 7.88
CA GLY A 67 2.28 5.18 6.91
C GLY A 67 3.58 4.95 6.15
N ARG A 68 4.25 6.04 5.76
CA ARG A 68 5.51 5.93 5.05
C ARG A 68 6.58 5.30 5.93
N ALA A 69 6.64 5.69 7.19
CA ALA A 69 7.64 5.13 8.11
C ALA A 69 7.46 3.62 8.25
N VAL A 70 6.22 3.17 8.39
CA VAL A 70 5.94 1.75 8.49
C VAL A 70 6.28 1.04 7.19
N ALA A 71 5.85 1.61 6.06
CA ALA A 71 6.07 1.00 4.77
C ALA A 71 7.56 0.87 4.45
N GLU A 72 8.33 1.90 4.76
CA GLU A 72 9.76 1.88 4.48
C GLU A 72 10.48 0.86 5.35
N LYS A 73 10.05 0.71 6.59
CA LYS A 73 10.64 -0.28 7.46
C LYS A 73 10.40 -1.70 6.93
N ILE A 74 9.21 -1.96 6.44
CA ILE A 74 8.87 -3.25 5.86
C ILE A 74 9.67 -3.48 4.58
N TYR A 75 9.76 -2.45 3.75
CA TYR A 75 10.48 -2.52 2.49
C TYR A 75 11.96 -2.83 2.72
N GLU A 76 12.57 -2.16 3.68
CA GLU A 76 13.97 -2.39 4.01
C GLU A 76 14.20 -3.83 4.45
N ARG A 77 13.28 -4.34 5.27
CA ARG A 77 13.39 -5.71 5.75
C ARG A 77 13.33 -6.71 4.60
N HIS A 78 12.43 -6.48 3.66
CA HIS A 78 12.29 -7.37 2.51
C HIS A 78 13.48 -7.27 1.57
N CYS A 79 13.97 -6.07 1.34
CA CYS A 79 15.15 -5.89 0.49
C CYS A 79 16.37 -6.59 1.09
N PHE A 80 16.48 -6.52 2.40
CA PHE A 80 17.60 -7.15 3.08
C PHE A 80 17.57 -8.66 2.89
N PHE A 81 16.38 -9.24 2.96
CA PHE A 81 16.26 -10.70 2.85
C PHE A 81 16.27 -11.20 1.43
N THR A 82 15.93 -10.38 0.47
CA THR A 82 15.89 -10.81 -0.92
C THR A 82 17.22 -10.69 -1.61
N GLU A 83 18.23 -10.17 -0.93
CA GLU A 83 19.52 -9.97 -1.52
C GLU A 83 20.22 -11.22 -1.97
#